data_e4d9197506f0d6a75f150e256e07ecde
#
_entry.id   e4d9197506f0d6a75f150e256e07ecde
#
_cell.length_a   1.000
_cell.length_b   1.000
_cell.length_c   1.000
_cell.angle_alpha   90.00
_cell.angle_beta   90.00
_cell.angle_gamma   90.00
#
_symmetry.space_group_name_H-M   'P 1'
#
loop_
_entity.id
_entity.type
_entity.pdbx_description
1 polymer ?
#
loop_
_entity_poly.entity_id
_entity_poly.type
_entity_poly.pdbx_seq_one_letter_code
_entity_poly.pdbx_strand_id
1 'polypeptide(L)'
;MSAPRTEIDAAPFVRLSAVTKRFGAASPALDAIEGVILGGRITGLVGPDGAGKTTLIRLMTGLMLADEGTVEVLGYDTRRDPAAIQAAIGYMPQRFGLYEDLTVQENLDLYADLRGLPKTERGRTFAELLEFTDLARFTARLAGKLSGGMKQKLGLACALLRKPRLLLLDEPGVGVDPISRRDLWKMVENLTAEGIGVVWSTAYLEEAEACDHVFLLNQGRLLFSGPPQEMTGRVEDRVFRLSGVGGRRRDRLARLLDEDGVVDGVIQGEAIRLVMKPGLPPPTLGTPDGAPPARASVTPPRFEDAFVDMLGGGPGGRSRLAETQRAFTAEAARPVIEARGLTKRFGDFTAADSITFDIPRGEIFGLLGPNGAGKSTTFKMLCGLLKPSAGEGRVAGFDLRRDAAEARNRLGYMAQKFSLYGDLSVIQNLNFFAGVYGLSGARKRERIDLMTEIFDFRSIHDMSAKDLPLGLKQRLALASAVLHEPEVLFLDEPTSGVDPITRREFWSHINGLVEKGVTVLVTTHFMDEAEYCDRISLIYRGRSIALGSPDEMKARVASKDLPDPTMEDAFVALVQGSEAKEAA
;
A
#
# COMPACT_ATOMS: atom_id res chain seq x y z
N MET A 1 11.79 26.03 3.13
CA MET A 1 11.48 26.93 2.00
C MET A 1 12.61 26.83 0.99
N SER A 2 12.44 25.98 -0.05
CA SER A 2 13.40 25.87 -1.16
C SER A 2 13.06 26.98 -2.16
N ALA A 3 14.06 27.73 -2.60
CA ALA A 3 13.88 28.79 -3.59
C ALA A 3 13.32 28.23 -4.91
N PRO A 4 12.46 28.98 -5.65
CA PRO A 4 11.95 28.53 -6.93
C PRO A 4 13.12 28.34 -7.91
N ARG A 5 13.31 27.10 -8.39
CA ARG A 5 14.25 26.82 -9.49
C ARG A 5 13.72 27.51 -10.73
N THR A 6 14.50 28.46 -11.24
CA THR A 6 14.25 29.17 -12.51
C THR A 6 13.95 28.16 -13.61
N GLU A 7 12.88 28.41 -14.38
CA GLU A 7 12.60 27.71 -15.63
C GLU A 7 13.81 27.86 -16.57
N ILE A 8 14.64 26.82 -16.61
CA ILE A 8 15.65 26.67 -17.64
C ILE A 8 14.88 26.11 -18.84
N ASP A 9 15.00 26.79 -19.97
CA ASP A 9 14.54 26.40 -21.29
C ASP A 9 15.35 25.16 -21.79
N ALA A 10 15.25 24.07 -21.05
CA ALA A 10 15.98 22.84 -21.28
C ALA A 10 15.12 21.93 -22.17
N ALA A 11 15.71 21.42 -23.24
CA ALA A 11 15.08 20.44 -24.12
C ALA A 11 14.47 19.31 -23.29
N PRO A 12 13.23 18.90 -23.56
CA PRO A 12 12.55 17.87 -22.78
C PRO A 12 13.28 16.53 -22.87
N PHE A 13 13.32 15.81 -21.75
CA PHE A 13 13.90 14.46 -21.71
C PHE A 13 12.95 13.42 -22.32
N VAL A 14 11.64 13.63 -22.18
CA VAL A 14 10.62 12.82 -22.86
C VAL A 14 9.56 13.73 -23.45
N ARG A 15 9.16 13.44 -24.70
CA ARG A 15 8.00 14.04 -25.36
C ARG A 15 7.05 12.93 -25.80
N LEU A 16 5.81 13.05 -25.38
CA LEU A 16 4.70 12.16 -25.74
C LEU A 16 3.74 12.95 -26.63
N SER A 17 3.41 12.44 -27.79
CA SER A 17 2.49 13.11 -28.72
C SER A 17 1.42 12.12 -29.19
N ALA A 18 0.20 12.27 -28.68
CA ALA A 18 -0.98 11.45 -28.98
C ALA A 18 -0.72 9.93 -28.88
N VAL A 19 -0.02 9.49 -27.83
CA VAL A 19 0.46 8.11 -27.68
C VAL A 19 -0.68 7.17 -27.35
N THR A 20 -0.96 6.22 -28.23
CA THR A 20 -1.98 5.19 -28.04
C THR A 20 -1.35 3.79 -28.06
N LYS A 21 -1.79 2.91 -27.13
CA LYS A 21 -1.38 1.51 -27.07
C LYS A 21 -2.58 0.60 -26.80
N ARG A 22 -2.74 -0.44 -27.61
CA ARG A 22 -3.81 -1.45 -27.51
C ARG A 22 -3.23 -2.84 -27.31
N PHE A 23 -3.91 -3.66 -26.53
CA PHE A 23 -3.63 -5.09 -26.38
C PHE A 23 -4.90 -5.86 -26.77
N GLY A 24 -4.91 -6.41 -27.98
CA GLY A 24 -6.09 -7.11 -28.51
C GLY A 24 -7.28 -6.18 -28.83
N ALA A 25 -8.50 -6.70 -28.69
CA ALA A 25 -9.74 -5.98 -29.00
C ALA A 25 -10.33 -5.18 -27.80
N ALA A 26 -9.67 -5.19 -26.67
CA ALA A 26 -10.10 -4.46 -25.46
C ALA A 26 -9.90 -2.94 -25.61
N SER A 27 -10.38 -2.17 -24.64
CA SER A 27 -10.11 -0.74 -24.53
C SER A 27 -8.60 -0.48 -24.54
N PRO A 28 -8.15 0.67 -25.10
CA PRO A 28 -6.72 0.97 -25.16
C PRO A 28 -6.12 1.04 -23.75
N ALA A 29 -4.93 0.46 -23.58
CA ALA A 29 -4.16 0.57 -22.35
C ALA A 29 -3.58 1.98 -22.15
N LEU A 30 -3.39 2.72 -23.26
CA LEU A 30 -3.10 4.16 -23.31
C LEU A 30 -3.89 4.75 -24.48
N ASP A 31 -4.55 5.88 -24.24
CA ASP A 31 -5.44 6.55 -25.17
C ASP A 31 -5.01 8.01 -25.36
N ALA A 32 -4.34 8.30 -26.48
CA ALA A 32 -3.90 9.62 -26.92
C ALA A 32 -3.15 10.42 -25.81
N ILE A 33 -2.17 9.80 -25.15
CA ILE A 33 -1.39 10.47 -24.09
C ILE A 33 -0.49 11.55 -24.68
N GLU A 34 -0.59 12.76 -24.14
CA GLU A 34 0.26 13.90 -24.45
C GLU A 34 1.00 14.39 -23.20
N GLY A 35 2.26 14.78 -23.32
CA GLY A 35 2.99 15.33 -22.20
C GLY A 35 4.48 15.48 -22.44
N VAL A 36 5.13 16.18 -21.50
CA VAL A 36 6.56 16.47 -21.53
C VAL A 36 7.17 16.21 -20.16
N ILE A 37 8.28 15.47 -20.12
CA ILE A 37 9.06 15.22 -18.91
C ILE A 37 10.40 15.95 -19.02
N LEU A 38 10.73 16.72 -18.01
CA LEU A 38 11.95 17.53 -17.95
C LEU A 38 13.05 16.82 -17.16
N GLY A 39 14.30 17.17 -17.43
CA GLY A 39 15.46 16.70 -16.67
C GLY A 39 15.60 17.35 -15.29
N GLY A 40 16.39 16.73 -14.39
CA GLY A 40 16.71 17.26 -13.05
C GLY A 40 15.50 17.38 -12.12
N ARG A 41 14.45 16.61 -12.37
CA ARG A 41 13.18 16.60 -11.61
C ARG A 41 12.69 15.17 -11.40
N ILE A 42 11.87 14.97 -10.36
CA ILE A 42 11.08 13.76 -10.18
C ILE A 42 9.70 13.99 -10.79
N THR A 43 9.39 13.27 -11.86
CA THR A 43 8.05 13.23 -12.43
C THR A 43 7.33 11.98 -11.95
N GLY A 44 6.29 12.15 -11.14
CA GLY A 44 5.41 11.07 -10.67
C GLY A 44 4.49 10.59 -11.79
N LEU A 45 4.54 9.31 -12.10
CA LEU A 45 3.57 8.66 -12.98
C LEU A 45 2.57 7.93 -12.09
N VAL A 46 1.46 8.57 -11.77
CA VAL A 46 0.53 8.22 -10.70
C VAL A 46 -0.77 7.65 -11.26
N GLY A 47 -1.37 6.71 -10.56
CA GLY A 47 -2.67 6.16 -10.94
C GLY A 47 -2.90 4.76 -10.41
N PRO A 48 -4.16 4.27 -10.46
CA PRO A 48 -4.53 2.95 -9.99
C PRO A 48 -3.86 1.82 -10.79
N ASP A 49 -4.00 0.59 -10.30
CA ASP A 49 -3.58 -0.59 -11.05
C ASP A 49 -4.35 -0.68 -12.37
N GLY A 50 -3.61 -1.00 -13.45
CA GLY A 50 -4.20 -1.04 -14.79
C GLY A 50 -4.37 0.33 -15.45
N ALA A 51 -3.98 1.44 -14.83
CA ALA A 51 -4.06 2.78 -15.42
C ALA A 51 -3.16 3.00 -16.65
N GLY A 52 -2.19 2.11 -16.91
CA GLY A 52 -1.28 2.20 -18.03
C GLY A 52 0.15 2.63 -17.68
N LYS A 53 0.49 2.82 -16.40
CA LYS A 53 1.80 3.29 -15.92
C LYS A 53 2.98 2.48 -16.48
N THR A 54 3.01 1.18 -16.22
CA THR A 54 4.04 0.27 -16.73
C THR A 54 4.09 0.24 -18.25
N THR A 55 2.94 0.33 -18.93
CA THR A 55 2.87 0.39 -20.39
C THR A 55 3.58 1.64 -20.90
N LEU A 56 3.30 2.80 -20.31
CA LEU A 56 3.93 4.05 -20.69
C LEU A 56 5.45 4.03 -20.44
N ILE A 57 5.89 3.50 -19.29
CA ILE A 57 7.33 3.32 -19.01
C ILE A 57 7.99 2.41 -20.07
N ARG A 58 7.37 1.29 -20.43
CA ARG A 58 7.92 0.39 -21.45
C ARG A 58 7.98 1.02 -22.86
N LEU A 59 7.07 1.91 -23.18
CA LEU A 59 7.15 2.71 -24.39
C LEU A 59 8.35 3.67 -24.33
N MET A 60 8.54 4.37 -23.21
CA MET A 60 9.69 5.26 -23.00
C MET A 60 11.03 4.53 -23.02
N THR A 61 11.09 3.27 -22.58
CA THR A 61 12.33 2.46 -22.67
C THR A 61 12.64 1.96 -24.08
N GLY A 62 11.73 2.10 -25.03
CA GLY A 62 11.85 1.47 -26.35
C GLY A 62 11.72 -0.06 -26.33
N LEU A 63 11.29 -0.67 -25.21
CA LEU A 63 10.98 -2.11 -25.12
C LEU A 63 9.63 -2.46 -25.73
N MET A 64 8.80 -1.45 -25.97
CA MET A 64 7.49 -1.56 -26.58
C MET A 64 7.27 -0.41 -27.53
N LEU A 65 6.49 -0.61 -28.59
CA LEU A 65 6.13 0.43 -29.55
C LEU A 65 4.68 0.87 -29.36
N ALA A 66 4.45 2.17 -29.49
CA ALA A 66 3.10 2.72 -29.57
C ALA A 66 2.42 2.29 -30.88
N ASP A 67 1.11 2.08 -30.85
CA ASP A 67 0.33 1.78 -32.06
C ASP A 67 0.08 3.08 -32.85
N GLU A 68 -0.21 4.18 -32.13
CA GLU A 68 -0.41 5.52 -32.71
C GLU A 68 0.42 6.55 -31.92
N GLY A 69 0.71 7.69 -32.52
CA GLY A 69 1.49 8.77 -31.91
C GLY A 69 2.99 8.51 -31.90
N THR A 70 3.73 9.38 -31.21
CA THR A 70 5.20 9.31 -31.11
C THR A 70 5.68 9.43 -29.66
N VAL A 71 6.77 8.74 -29.38
CA VAL A 71 7.49 8.83 -28.09
C VAL A 71 8.95 9.15 -28.39
N GLU A 72 9.38 10.34 -28.00
CA GLU A 72 10.77 10.76 -28.07
C GLU A 72 11.40 10.78 -26.67
N VAL A 73 12.59 10.20 -26.54
CA VAL A 73 13.33 10.14 -25.28
C VAL A 73 14.76 10.61 -25.50
N LEU A 74 15.17 11.66 -24.78
CA LEU A 74 16.48 12.30 -24.90
C LEU A 74 16.85 12.73 -26.35
N GLY A 75 15.82 13.06 -27.16
CA GLY A 75 15.95 13.44 -28.56
C GLY A 75 15.95 12.27 -29.55
N TYR A 76 15.77 11.04 -29.08
CA TYR A 76 15.68 9.82 -29.90
C TYR A 76 14.24 9.33 -30.02
N ASP A 77 13.84 8.89 -31.19
CA ASP A 77 12.53 8.25 -31.43
C ASP A 77 12.58 6.78 -31.04
N THR A 78 11.61 6.33 -30.22
CA THR A 78 11.57 4.95 -29.70
C THR A 78 11.41 3.89 -30.80
N ARG A 79 10.92 4.23 -31.99
CA ARG A 79 10.78 3.31 -33.13
C ARG A 79 12.08 3.19 -33.93
N ARG A 80 12.86 4.28 -34.01
CA ARG A 80 14.06 4.34 -34.85
C ARG A 80 15.33 4.01 -34.08
N ASP A 81 15.42 4.51 -32.85
CA ASP A 81 16.66 4.53 -32.10
C ASP A 81 16.57 3.83 -30.70
N PRO A 82 15.85 2.67 -30.54
CA PRO A 82 15.64 2.08 -29.23
C PRO A 82 16.95 1.72 -28.51
N ALA A 83 17.99 1.30 -29.24
CA ALA A 83 19.29 0.98 -28.66
C ALA A 83 19.99 2.21 -28.06
N ALA A 84 19.91 3.38 -28.73
CA ALA A 84 20.46 4.63 -28.22
C ALA A 84 19.76 5.08 -26.94
N ILE A 85 18.43 4.95 -26.90
CA ILE A 85 17.63 5.22 -25.70
C ILE A 85 18.06 4.29 -24.55
N GLN A 86 18.08 2.97 -24.78
CA GLN A 86 18.45 1.98 -23.77
C GLN A 86 19.86 2.14 -23.22
N ALA A 87 20.78 2.68 -24.03
CA ALA A 87 22.14 3.01 -23.59
C ALA A 87 22.19 4.25 -22.68
N ALA A 88 21.24 5.19 -22.85
CA ALA A 88 21.22 6.48 -22.15
C ALA A 88 20.33 6.51 -20.90
N ILE A 89 19.43 5.49 -20.73
CA ILE A 89 18.50 5.42 -19.61
C ILE A 89 18.89 4.35 -18.58
N GLY A 90 18.46 4.55 -17.33
CA GLY A 90 18.34 3.49 -16.31
C GLY A 90 16.89 3.05 -16.21
N TYR A 91 16.63 1.75 -16.14
CA TYR A 91 15.28 1.22 -15.96
C TYR A 91 15.26 0.18 -14.83
N MET A 92 14.39 0.39 -13.88
CA MET A 92 14.09 -0.54 -12.81
C MET A 92 12.63 -1.01 -12.95
N PRO A 93 12.41 -2.25 -13.34
CA PRO A 93 11.06 -2.79 -13.54
C PRO A 93 10.39 -3.10 -12.20
N GLN A 94 9.06 -3.14 -12.17
CA GLN A 94 8.22 -3.46 -11.00
C GLN A 94 8.58 -4.78 -10.33
N ARG A 95 8.82 -5.83 -11.12
CA ARG A 95 9.44 -7.06 -10.60
C ARG A 95 10.93 -6.86 -10.67
N PHE A 96 11.60 -7.01 -9.51
CA PHE A 96 13.05 -6.92 -9.44
C PHE A 96 13.65 -7.68 -10.63
N GLY A 97 14.32 -6.99 -11.52
CA GLY A 97 15.09 -7.64 -12.58
C GLY A 97 16.30 -8.41 -12.03
N LEU A 98 16.35 -8.62 -10.73
CA LEU A 98 17.45 -9.27 -10.03
C LEU A 98 17.35 -10.79 -10.13
N TYR A 99 18.49 -11.42 -10.26
CA TYR A 99 18.62 -12.87 -10.17
C TYR A 99 18.79 -13.26 -8.71
N GLU A 100 17.75 -13.87 -8.14
CA GLU A 100 17.69 -14.18 -6.70
C GLU A 100 18.73 -15.21 -6.24
N ASP A 101 19.15 -16.09 -7.13
CA ASP A 101 20.18 -17.10 -6.89
C ASP A 101 21.62 -16.57 -7.01
N LEU A 102 21.79 -15.33 -7.46
CA LEU A 102 23.06 -14.62 -7.51
C LEU A 102 23.24 -13.75 -6.27
N THR A 103 24.47 -13.54 -5.86
CA THR A 103 24.86 -12.58 -4.81
C THR A 103 24.66 -11.15 -5.28
N VAL A 104 24.76 -10.18 -4.34
CA VAL A 104 24.78 -8.75 -4.66
C VAL A 104 25.89 -8.44 -5.68
N GLN A 105 27.10 -8.94 -5.45
CA GLN A 105 28.24 -8.75 -6.35
C GLN A 105 28.00 -9.34 -7.74
N GLU A 106 27.53 -10.57 -7.82
CA GLU A 106 27.27 -11.24 -9.09
C GLU A 106 26.14 -10.59 -9.88
N ASN A 107 25.11 -10.03 -9.23
CA ASN A 107 24.10 -9.22 -9.90
C ASN A 107 24.73 -7.96 -10.51
N LEU A 108 25.57 -7.22 -9.77
CA LEU A 108 26.27 -6.05 -10.30
C LEU A 108 27.18 -6.40 -11.48
N ASP A 109 27.92 -7.51 -11.40
CA ASP A 109 28.79 -7.99 -12.48
C ASP A 109 27.97 -8.34 -13.74
N LEU A 110 26.87 -9.05 -13.59
CA LEU A 110 25.98 -9.41 -14.70
C LEU A 110 25.40 -8.15 -15.37
N TYR A 111 24.87 -7.21 -14.58
CA TYR A 111 24.34 -5.98 -15.15
C TYR A 111 25.41 -5.09 -15.76
N ALA A 112 26.65 -5.10 -15.21
CA ALA A 112 27.78 -4.42 -15.82
C ALA A 112 28.16 -5.03 -17.18
N ASP A 113 28.11 -6.36 -17.33
CA ASP A 113 28.29 -7.03 -18.62
C ASP A 113 27.18 -6.65 -19.61
N LEU A 114 25.91 -6.73 -19.21
CA LEU A 114 24.76 -6.38 -20.03
C LEU A 114 24.77 -4.92 -20.49
N ARG A 115 25.27 -4.01 -19.64
CA ARG A 115 25.38 -2.59 -19.92
C ARG A 115 26.68 -2.21 -20.62
N GLY A 116 27.59 -3.15 -20.85
CA GLY A 116 28.89 -2.93 -21.49
C GLY A 116 29.81 -1.99 -20.67
N LEU A 117 29.77 -2.07 -19.34
CA LEU A 117 30.68 -1.32 -18.46
C LEU A 117 32.08 -1.96 -18.52
N PRO A 118 33.13 -1.20 -18.91
CA PRO A 118 34.48 -1.72 -19.02
C PRO A 118 34.98 -2.33 -17.70
N LYS A 119 35.67 -3.46 -17.76
CA LYS A 119 36.20 -4.14 -16.55
C LYS A 119 37.14 -3.22 -15.72
N THR A 120 37.83 -2.32 -16.37
CA THR A 120 38.73 -1.34 -15.75
C THR A 120 38.02 -0.31 -14.88
N GLU A 121 36.73 -0.06 -15.13
CA GLU A 121 35.93 0.94 -14.40
C GLU A 121 35.06 0.30 -13.30
N ARG A 122 34.81 -1.03 -13.34
CA ARG A 122 33.88 -1.72 -12.45
C ARG A 122 34.23 -1.54 -10.98
N GLY A 123 35.51 -1.71 -10.61
CA GLY A 123 35.92 -1.65 -9.21
C GLY A 123 35.53 -0.33 -8.55
N ARG A 124 35.77 0.78 -9.24
CA ARG A 124 35.41 2.11 -8.77
C ARG A 124 33.89 2.31 -8.75
N THR A 125 33.22 2.01 -9.86
CA THR A 125 31.77 2.19 -9.98
C THR A 125 31.00 1.35 -8.95
N PHE A 126 31.42 0.10 -8.73
CA PHE A 126 30.78 -0.77 -7.73
C PHE A 126 30.98 -0.25 -6.32
N ALA A 127 32.17 0.22 -5.98
CA ALA A 127 32.43 0.80 -4.67
C ALA A 127 31.54 2.02 -4.41
N GLU A 128 31.46 2.95 -5.37
CA GLU A 128 30.60 4.14 -5.28
C GLU A 128 29.11 3.77 -5.13
N LEU A 129 28.60 2.81 -5.93
CA LEU A 129 27.20 2.39 -5.88
C LEU A 129 26.84 1.59 -4.63
N LEU A 130 27.75 0.72 -4.16
CA LEU A 130 27.56 -0.07 -2.95
C LEU A 130 27.56 0.82 -1.70
N GLU A 131 28.41 1.86 -1.68
CA GLU A 131 28.40 2.88 -0.63
C GLU A 131 27.11 3.70 -0.68
N PHE A 132 26.75 4.22 -1.85
CA PHE A 132 25.51 4.99 -2.07
C PHE A 132 24.25 4.24 -1.63
N THR A 133 24.20 2.90 -1.82
CA THR A 133 23.04 2.07 -1.49
C THR A 133 23.13 1.39 -0.11
N ASP A 134 24.22 1.59 0.63
CA ASP A 134 24.53 0.89 1.91
C ASP A 134 24.51 -0.64 1.76
N LEU A 135 25.02 -1.16 0.64
CA LEU A 135 25.09 -2.60 0.38
C LEU A 135 26.49 -3.19 0.46
N ALA A 136 27.51 -2.37 0.75
CA ALA A 136 28.92 -2.79 0.76
C ALA A 136 29.21 -4.02 1.64
N ARG A 137 28.53 -4.11 2.80
CA ARG A 137 28.67 -5.24 3.75
C ARG A 137 27.91 -6.51 3.34
N PHE A 138 27.14 -6.46 2.24
CA PHE A 138 26.28 -7.56 1.82
C PHE A 138 26.66 -8.16 0.46
N THR A 139 27.82 -7.82 -0.09
CA THR A 139 28.26 -8.22 -1.45
C THR A 139 28.20 -9.72 -1.70
N ALA A 140 28.54 -10.56 -0.70
CA ALA A 140 28.49 -12.01 -0.78
C ALA A 140 27.11 -12.62 -0.47
N ARG A 141 26.09 -11.80 -0.14
CA ARG A 141 24.75 -12.31 0.20
C ARG A 141 23.93 -12.51 -1.06
N LEU A 142 23.22 -13.64 -1.14
CA LEU A 142 22.27 -13.92 -2.24
C LEU A 142 21.17 -12.86 -2.28
N ALA A 143 20.82 -12.38 -3.47
CA ALA A 143 19.76 -11.38 -3.66
C ALA A 143 18.40 -11.89 -3.15
N GLY A 144 18.10 -13.18 -3.27
CA GLY A 144 16.90 -13.79 -2.72
C GLY A 144 16.78 -13.70 -1.19
N LYS A 145 17.92 -13.52 -0.47
CA LYS A 145 17.97 -13.39 0.99
C LYS A 145 18.00 -11.92 1.47
N LEU A 146 17.90 -10.95 0.57
CA LEU A 146 17.78 -9.53 0.88
C LEU A 146 16.35 -9.19 1.30
N SER A 147 16.21 -8.15 2.14
CA SER A 147 14.87 -7.55 2.40
C SER A 147 14.35 -6.86 1.13
N GLY A 148 13.04 -6.55 1.09
CA GLY A 148 12.43 -5.81 -0.02
C GLY A 148 13.16 -4.50 -0.32
N GLY A 149 13.40 -3.67 0.71
CA GLY A 149 14.15 -2.42 0.56
C GLY A 149 15.59 -2.61 0.06
N MET A 150 16.29 -3.66 0.55
CA MET A 150 17.64 -3.98 0.04
C MET A 150 17.62 -4.46 -1.43
N LYS A 151 16.59 -5.19 -1.85
CA LYS A 151 16.40 -5.57 -3.25
C LYS A 151 16.18 -4.34 -4.13
N GLN A 152 15.38 -3.37 -3.66
CA GLN A 152 15.17 -2.11 -4.38
C GLN A 152 16.47 -1.31 -4.50
N LYS A 153 17.23 -1.19 -3.42
CA LYS A 153 18.54 -0.53 -3.43
C LYS A 153 19.52 -1.21 -4.41
N LEU A 154 19.53 -2.55 -4.48
CA LEU A 154 20.34 -3.28 -5.46
C LEU A 154 19.85 -3.05 -6.90
N GLY A 155 18.52 -3.06 -7.12
CA GLY A 155 17.93 -2.76 -8.42
C GLY A 155 18.29 -1.35 -8.90
N LEU A 156 18.24 -0.36 -7.99
CA LEU A 156 18.68 1.01 -8.27
C LEU A 156 20.17 1.05 -8.62
N ALA A 157 21.03 0.38 -7.86
CA ALA A 157 22.47 0.30 -8.16
C ALA A 157 22.72 -0.29 -9.56
N CYS A 158 22.02 -1.37 -9.94
CA CYS A 158 22.10 -1.97 -11.27
C CYS A 158 21.63 -1.01 -12.39
N ALA A 159 20.61 -0.20 -12.13
CA ALA A 159 20.12 0.80 -13.08
C ALA A 159 21.10 2.00 -13.27
N LEU A 160 21.90 2.29 -12.25
CA LEU A 160 22.83 3.43 -12.21
C LEU A 160 24.23 3.12 -12.74
N LEU A 161 24.57 1.88 -13.11
CA LEU A 161 25.91 1.44 -13.52
C LEU A 161 26.59 2.30 -14.59
N ARG A 162 25.82 2.93 -15.48
CA ARG A 162 26.34 3.81 -16.55
C ARG A 162 25.89 5.28 -16.41
N LYS A 163 25.59 5.74 -15.21
CA LYS A 163 25.14 7.12 -14.92
C LYS A 163 24.13 7.62 -15.98
N PRO A 164 22.87 7.14 -15.93
CA PRO A 164 21.88 7.47 -16.95
C PRO A 164 21.51 8.96 -16.88
N ARG A 165 21.07 9.52 -18.03
CA ARG A 165 20.47 10.86 -18.05
C ARG A 165 19.03 10.86 -17.56
N LEU A 166 18.30 9.75 -17.81
CA LEU A 166 16.93 9.54 -17.38
C LEU A 166 16.82 8.20 -16.65
N LEU A 167 16.23 8.20 -15.47
CA LEU A 167 15.97 7.02 -14.64
C LEU A 167 14.46 6.75 -14.62
N LEU A 168 14.06 5.56 -15.04
CA LEU A 168 12.67 5.09 -15.06
C LEU A 168 12.48 4.05 -13.98
N LEU A 169 11.68 4.35 -12.95
CA LEU A 169 11.43 3.51 -11.79
C LEU A 169 9.96 3.07 -11.80
N ASP A 170 9.72 1.78 -11.99
CA ASP A 170 8.37 1.24 -12.06
C ASP A 170 7.96 0.64 -10.71
N GLU A 171 7.15 1.40 -9.97
CA GLU A 171 6.65 1.08 -8.61
C GLU A 171 7.76 0.73 -7.60
N PRO A 172 8.80 1.55 -7.45
CA PRO A 172 9.94 1.24 -6.59
C PRO A 172 9.60 1.22 -5.10
N GLY A 173 8.49 1.82 -4.68
CA GLY A 173 8.01 1.85 -3.29
C GLY A 173 7.20 0.61 -2.87
N VAL A 174 6.76 -0.23 -3.82
CA VAL A 174 5.88 -1.36 -3.51
C VAL A 174 6.60 -2.46 -2.73
N GLY A 175 5.98 -2.87 -1.61
CA GLY A 175 6.52 -3.90 -0.72
C GLY A 175 7.77 -3.47 0.07
N VAL A 176 8.03 -2.17 0.14
CA VAL A 176 9.12 -1.58 0.92
C VAL A 176 8.56 -0.95 2.18
N ASP A 177 9.21 -1.19 3.31
CA ASP A 177 8.83 -0.54 4.58
C ASP A 177 9.12 0.97 4.57
N PRO A 178 8.45 1.77 5.43
CA PRO A 178 8.55 3.23 5.39
C PRO A 178 9.97 3.77 5.55
N ILE A 179 10.81 3.14 6.37
CA ILE A 179 12.19 3.60 6.58
C ILE A 179 13.00 3.40 5.29
N SER A 180 12.95 2.19 4.72
CA SER A 180 13.63 1.88 3.47
C SER A 180 13.09 2.71 2.30
N ARG A 181 11.80 3.06 2.30
CA ARG A 181 11.16 3.93 1.29
C ARG A 181 11.68 5.36 1.39
N ARG A 182 11.76 5.94 2.60
CA ARG A 182 12.38 7.26 2.83
C ARG A 182 13.85 7.31 2.39
N ASP A 183 14.61 6.26 2.67
CA ASP A 183 16.00 6.16 2.22
C ASP A 183 16.11 6.15 0.69
N LEU A 184 15.27 5.33 0.04
CA LEU A 184 15.23 5.23 -1.43
C LEU A 184 14.87 6.58 -2.05
N TRP A 185 13.89 7.29 -1.47
CA TRP A 185 13.49 8.63 -1.92
C TRP A 185 14.64 9.62 -1.85
N LYS A 186 15.34 9.70 -0.70
CA LYS A 186 16.52 10.58 -0.54
C LYS A 186 17.64 10.26 -1.55
N MET A 187 17.86 8.98 -1.86
CA MET A 187 18.82 8.59 -2.88
C MET A 187 18.43 9.16 -4.25
N VAL A 188 17.15 9.08 -4.61
CA VAL A 188 16.65 9.60 -5.89
C VAL A 188 16.69 11.14 -5.94
N GLU A 189 16.36 11.83 -4.86
CA GLU A 189 16.54 13.29 -4.75
C GLU A 189 17.98 13.73 -4.99
N ASN A 190 18.95 13.01 -4.46
CA ASN A 190 20.37 13.30 -4.71
C ASN A 190 20.72 13.15 -6.20
N LEU A 191 20.16 12.16 -6.89
CA LEU A 191 20.38 11.97 -8.33
C LEU A 191 19.78 13.11 -9.17
N THR A 192 18.64 13.67 -8.78
CA THR A 192 18.07 14.83 -9.49
C THR A 192 18.90 16.08 -9.31
N ALA A 193 19.56 16.24 -8.16
CA ALA A 193 20.51 17.33 -7.94
C ALA A 193 21.75 17.25 -8.86
N GLU A 194 22.11 16.05 -9.35
CA GLU A 194 23.14 15.82 -10.38
C GLU A 194 22.63 16.04 -11.82
N GLY A 195 21.36 16.42 -12.00
CA GLY A 195 20.72 16.69 -13.31
C GLY A 195 20.06 15.46 -13.96
N ILE A 196 20.00 14.31 -13.28
CA ILE A 196 19.31 13.13 -13.77
C ILE A 196 17.79 13.38 -13.70
N GLY A 197 17.07 13.17 -14.81
CA GLY A 197 15.61 13.16 -14.79
C GLY A 197 15.11 11.84 -14.23
N VAL A 198 14.05 11.87 -13.43
CA VAL A 198 13.47 10.66 -12.83
C VAL A 198 12.00 10.57 -13.15
N VAL A 199 11.55 9.41 -13.64
CA VAL A 199 10.15 9.02 -13.69
C VAL A 199 9.91 7.99 -12.60
N TRP A 200 9.07 8.34 -11.64
CA TRP A 200 8.70 7.50 -10.51
C TRP A 200 7.25 7.04 -10.66
N SER A 201 7.02 5.80 -11.07
CA SER A 201 5.66 5.30 -11.11
C SER A 201 5.21 4.83 -9.74
N THR A 202 3.96 5.14 -9.40
CA THR A 202 3.40 4.74 -8.11
C THR A 202 1.87 4.66 -8.14
N ALA A 203 1.32 3.76 -7.32
CA ALA A 203 -0.08 3.77 -6.93
C ALA A 203 -0.30 4.53 -5.60
N TYR A 204 0.78 4.92 -4.91
CA TYR A 204 0.72 5.62 -3.63
C TYR A 204 0.66 7.13 -3.84
N LEU A 205 -0.47 7.74 -3.48
CA LEU A 205 -0.71 9.15 -3.71
C LEU A 205 0.13 10.07 -2.82
N GLU A 206 0.60 9.56 -1.67
CA GLU A 206 1.56 10.25 -0.81
C GLU A 206 2.91 10.49 -1.50
N GLU A 207 3.37 9.51 -2.30
CA GLU A 207 4.59 9.68 -3.10
C GLU A 207 4.41 10.72 -4.20
N ALA A 208 3.17 10.90 -4.70
CA ALA A 208 2.85 11.94 -5.68
C ALA A 208 3.06 13.35 -5.13
N GLU A 209 2.75 13.59 -3.85
CA GLU A 209 2.92 14.89 -3.19
C GLU A 209 4.39 15.33 -3.10
N ALA A 210 5.30 14.35 -3.06
CA ALA A 210 6.73 14.61 -3.00
C ALA A 210 7.37 14.83 -4.38
N CYS A 211 6.66 14.57 -5.50
CA CYS A 211 7.17 14.79 -6.84
C CYS A 211 7.17 16.28 -7.21
N ASP A 212 8.07 16.68 -8.12
CA ASP A 212 8.09 18.03 -8.69
C ASP A 212 6.96 18.23 -9.71
N HIS A 213 6.56 17.17 -10.42
CA HIS A 213 5.50 17.15 -11.42
C HIS A 213 4.80 15.80 -11.41
N VAL A 214 3.51 15.76 -11.71
CA VAL A 214 2.71 14.54 -11.71
C VAL A 214 1.96 14.36 -13.01
N PHE A 215 2.04 13.15 -13.56
CA PHE A 215 1.15 12.63 -14.59
C PHE A 215 0.17 11.67 -13.94
N LEU A 216 -1.09 12.08 -13.82
CA LEU A 216 -2.14 11.26 -13.26
C LEU A 216 -2.86 10.49 -14.36
N LEU A 217 -2.67 9.18 -14.36
CA LEU A 217 -3.30 8.27 -15.31
C LEU A 217 -4.49 7.55 -14.66
N ASN A 218 -5.56 7.41 -15.43
CA ASN A 218 -6.67 6.51 -15.09
C ASN A 218 -7.27 5.91 -16.35
N GLN A 219 -7.48 4.60 -16.37
CA GLN A 219 -8.06 3.85 -17.51
C GLN A 219 -7.41 4.21 -18.87
N GLY A 220 -6.09 4.33 -18.88
CA GLY A 220 -5.31 4.65 -20.08
C GLY A 220 -5.33 6.11 -20.51
N ARG A 221 -5.96 7.01 -19.75
CA ARG A 221 -6.05 8.45 -20.05
C ARG A 221 -5.27 9.28 -19.05
N LEU A 222 -4.69 10.38 -19.53
CA LEU A 222 -4.06 11.38 -18.68
C LEU A 222 -5.13 12.35 -18.17
N LEU A 223 -5.42 12.27 -16.87
CA LEU A 223 -6.42 13.11 -16.22
C LEU A 223 -5.86 14.45 -15.74
N PHE A 224 -4.58 14.47 -15.38
CA PHE A 224 -3.90 15.65 -14.87
C PHE A 224 -2.41 15.59 -15.20
N SER A 225 -1.85 16.75 -15.51
CA SER A 225 -0.41 16.98 -15.69
C SER A 225 -0.06 18.33 -15.09
N GLY A 226 0.76 18.35 -14.04
CA GLY A 226 1.14 19.58 -13.34
C GLY A 226 1.83 19.32 -12.01
N PRO A 227 2.24 20.36 -11.29
CA PRO A 227 2.72 20.25 -9.91
C PRO A 227 1.63 19.69 -9.00
N PRO A 228 1.98 18.86 -7.97
CA PRO A 228 1.00 18.32 -7.03
C PRO A 228 0.11 19.38 -6.37
N GLN A 229 0.67 20.56 -6.11
CA GLN A 229 -0.03 21.69 -5.48
C GLN A 229 -1.21 22.21 -6.31
N GLU A 230 -1.14 22.14 -7.64
CA GLU A 230 -2.27 22.50 -8.51
C GLU A 230 -3.43 21.50 -8.36
N MET A 231 -3.10 20.25 -8.05
CA MET A 231 -4.11 19.22 -7.81
C MET A 231 -4.78 19.43 -6.46
N THR A 232 -4.00 19.59 -5.39
CA THR A 232 -4.52 19.84 -4.03
C THR A 232 -5.29 21.16 -3.93
N GLY A 233 -4.88 22.19 -4.66
CA GLY A 233 -5.58 23.48 -4.74
C GLY A 233 -7.03 23.38 -5.24
N ARG A 234 -7.40 22.32 -5.97
CA ARG A 234 -8.80 22.12 -6.43
C ARG A 234 -9.78 21.84 -5.29
N VAL A 235 -9.27 21.34 -4.18
CA VAL A 235 -10.07 20.99 -2.99
C VAL A 235 -9.67 21.84 -1.78
N GLU A 236 -8.93 22.91 -1.97
CA GLU A 236 -8.60 23.89 -0.92
C GLU A 236 -9.90 24.43 -0.31
N ASP A 237 -9.91 24.65 1.02
CA ASP A 237 -11.08 25.06 1.81
C ASP A 237 -12.29 24.09 1.80
N ARG A 238 -12.16 22.92 1.18
CA ARG A 238 -13.22 21.91 1.10
C ARG A 238 -12.93 20.68 1.97
N VAL A 239 -11.74 20.60 2.56
CA VAL A 239 -11.31 19.48 3.40
C VAL A 239 -11.40 19.86 4.86
N PHE A 240 -12.14 19.05 5.62
CA PHE A 240 -12.43 19.30 7.03
C PHE A 240 -12.00 18.12 7.90
N ARG A 241 -11.48 18.44 9.08
CA ARG A 241 -11.25 17.48 10.16
C ARG A 241 -12.34 17.64 11.22
N LEU A 242 -13.11 16.59 11.45
CA LEU A 242 -14.12 16.52 12.51
C LEU A 242 -13.50 15.86 13.72
N SER A 243 -13.28 16.63 14.78
CA SER A 243 -12.74 16.18 16.06
C SER A 243 -13.84 16.04 17.12
N GLY A 244 -13.63 15.19 18.14
CA GLY A 244 -14.64 14.96 19.17
C GLY A 244 -15.81 14.09 18.69
N VAL A 245 -15.58 13.25 17.70
CA VAL A 245 -16.61 12.39 17.11
C VAL A 245 -17.07 11.29 18.08
N GLY A 246 -16.23 10.90 19.07
CA GLY A 246 -16.56 9.86 20.06
C GLY A 246 -16.57 8.43 19.52
N GLY A 247 -16.92 7.47 20.37
CA GLY A 247 -16.73 6.04 20.14
C GLY A 247 -17.48 5.38 18.97
N ARG A 248 -18.40 6.10 18.27
CA ARG A 248 -19.14 5.59 17.10
C ARG A 248 -18.65 6.19 15.79
N ARG A 249 -17.34 6.46 15.67
CA ARG A 249 -16.78 7.11 14.49
C ARG A 249 -17.08 6.39 13.16
N ARG A 250 -17.15 5.05 13.15
CA ARG A 250 -17.45 4.25 11.95
C ARG A 250 -18.89 4.44 11.47
N ASP A 251 -19.86 4.30 12.37
CA ASP A 251 -21.28 4.54 12.08
C ASP A 251 -21.52 5.99 11.64
N ARG A 252 -20.83 6.96 12.29
CA ARG A 252 -20.92 8.37 11.90
C ARG A 252 -20.33 8.62 10.53
N LEU A 253 -19.15 8.08 10.23
CA LEU A 253 -18.56 8.19 8.89
C LEU A 253 -19.49 7.60 7.83
N ALA A 254 -20.05 6.41 8.08
CA ALA A 254 -20.97 5.77 7.13
C ALA A 254 -22.19 6.66 6.82
N ARG A 255 -22.77 7.31 7.84
CA ARG A 255 -23.89 8.26 7.65
C ARG A 255 -23.48 9.52 6.90
N LEU A 256 -22.31 10.08 7.23
CA LEU A 256 -21.79 11.28 6.57
C LEU A 256 -21.55 11.03 5.08
N LEU A 257 -21.02 9.86 4.71
CA LEU A 257 -20.80 9.48 3.32
C LEU A 257 -22.09 9.27 2.51
N ASP A 258 -23.24 9.15 3.18
CA ASP A 258 -24.55 9.10 2.54
C ASP A 258 -25.17 10.51 2.34
N GLU A 259 -24.54 11.58 2.87
CA GLU A 259 -25.03 12.96 2.71
C GLU A 259 -24.60 13.54 1.35
N ASP A 260 -25.56 14.16 0.64
CA ASP A 260 -25.34 14.70 -0.72
C ASP A 260 -24.20 15.74 -0.83
N GLY A 261 -23.82 16.37 0.29
CA GLY A 261 -22.77 17.38 0.36
C GLY A 261 -21.35 16.78 0.52
N VAL A 262 -21.23 15.52 0.90
CA VAL A 262 -19.95 14.84 1.16
C VAL A 262 -19.49 14.12 -0.11
N VAL A 263 -18.25 14.37 -0.51
CA VAL A 263 -17.60 13.71 -1.65
C VAL A 263 -16.88 12.44 -1.21
N ASP A 264 -16.16 12.53 -0.09
CA ASP A 264 -15.37 11.43 0.47
C ASP A 264 -15.15 11.63 1.98
N GLY A 265 -14.77 10.58 2.66
CA GLY A 265 -14.40 10.67 4.06
C GLY A 265 -13.64 9.44 4.56
N VAL A 266 -12.75 9.67 5.53
CA VAL A 266 -11.94 8.62 6.15
C VAL A 266 -11.81 8.82 7.65
N ILE A 267 -11.61 7.72 8.35
CA ILE A 267 -11.19 7.74 9.74
C ILE A 267 -9.70 8.11 9.78
N GLN A 268 -9.35 9.04 10.66
CA GLN A 268 -7.99 9.46 10.93
C GLN A 268 -7.78 9.52 12.44
N GLY A 269 -7.34 8.40 13.01
CA GLY A 269 -7.31 8.22 14.46
C GLY A 269 -8.71 8.35 15.08
N GLU A 270 -8.90 9.25 16.03
CA GLU A 270 -10.20 9.56 16.66
C GLU A 270 -11.04 10.58 15.88
N ALA A 271 -10.49 11.16 14.83
CA ALA A 271 -11.15 12.14 13.98
C ALA A 271 -11.70 11.50 12.70
N ILE A 272 -12.56 12.26 12.01
CA ILE A 272 -13.01 11.96 10.65
C ILE A 272 -12.51 13.10 9.75
N ARG A 273 -11.84 12.76 8.64
CA ARG A 273 -11.49 13.68 7.57
C ARG A 273 -12.55 13.59 6.49
N LEU A 274 -13.07 14.72 6.05
CA LEU A 274 -14.12 14.82 5.02
C LEU A 274 -13.68 15.73 3.88
N VAL A 275 -14.08 15.37 2.67
CA VAL A 275 -14.04 16.23 1.48
C VAL A 275 -15.46 16.63 1.12
N MET A 276 -15.72 17.93 1.04
CA MET A 276 -17.03 18.49 0.75
C MET A 276 -17.17 18.91 -0.71
N LYS A 277 -18.39 18.90 -1.25
CA LYS A 277 -18.69 19.53 -2.54
C LYS A 277 -18.42 21.05 -2.47
N PRO A 278 -18.10 21.70 -3.60
CA PRO A 278 -17.82 23.13 -3.63
C PRO A 278 -18.94 23.96 -3.01
N GLY A 279 -18.57 24.92 -2.14
CA GLY A 279 -19.49 25.87 -1.52
C GLY A 279 -20.39 25.33 -0.42
N LEU A 280 -20.24 24.08 -0.02
CA LEU A 280 -21.00 23.50 1.08
C LEU A 280 -20.19 23.45 2.38
N PRO A 281 -20.78 23.86 3.52
CA PRO A 281 -20.14 23.74 4.83
C PRO A 281 -20.08 22.26 5.27
N PRO A 282 -19.18 21.90 6.21
CA PRO A 282 -19.17 20.58 6.79
C PRO A 282 -20.46 20.32 7.56
N PRO A 283 -20.97 19.07 7.58
CA PRO A 283 -22.18 18.71 8.29
C PRO A 283 -22.01 18.88 9.80
N THR A 284 -23.07 19.35 10.47
CA THR A 284 -23.11 19.44 11.92
C THR A 284 -23.49 18.09 12.51
N LEU A 285 -22.55 17.42 13.15
CA LEU A 285 -22.83 16.18 13.86
C LEU A 285 -23.50 16.49 15.21
N GLY A 286 -24.77 16.11 15.33
CA GLY A 286 -25.43 16.06 16.61
C GLY A 286 -24.78 15.01 17.53
N THR A 287 -24.61 15.32 18.80
CA THR A 287 -24.10 14.35 19.78
C THR A 287 -25.25 13.59 20.42
N PRO A 288 -25.23 12.26 20.45
CA PRO A 288 -26.04 11.52 21.39
C PRO A 288 -25.53 11.82 22.81
N ASP A 289 -26.43 11.94 23.76
CA ASP A 289 -26.13 11.95 25.21
C ASP A 289 -25.42 13.21 25.80
N GLY A 290 -25.70 14.41 25.28
CA GLY A 290 -25.26 15.67 25.94
C GLY A 290 -23.76 15.96 25.87
N ALA A 291 -22.99 15.23 25.11
CA ALA A 291 -21.58 15.54 24.82
C ALA A 291 -21.49 16.78 23.89
N PRO A 292 -20.42 17.57 23.94
CA PRO A 292 -20.26 18.69 23.03
C PRO A 292 -20.27 18.25 21.56
N PRO A 293 -20.82 19.05 20.64
CA PRO A 293 -20.87 18.70 19.23
C PRO A 293 -19.44 18.55 18.67
N ALA A 294 -19.29 17.62 17.72
CA ALA A 294 -18.04 17.48 17.00
C ALA A 294 -17.62 18.83 16.38
N ARG A 295 -16.35 19.16 16.49
CA ARG A 295 -15.80 20.41 15.94
C ARG A 295 -15.23 20.13 14.55
N ALA A 296 -15.72 20.87 13.56
CA ALA A 296 -15.14 20.90 12.24
C ALA A 296 -14.05 21.98 12.16
N SER A 297 -12.89 21.64 11.64
CA SER A 297 -11.83 22.57 11.31
C SER A 297 -11.34 22.31 9.88
N VAL A 298 -11.07 23.38 9.13
CA VAL A 298 -10.41 23.25 7.83
C VAL A 298 -9.03 22.62 8.05
N THR A 299 -8.65 21.70 7.20
CA THR A 299 -7.34 21.03 7.24
C THR A 299 -6.71 21.06 5.85
N PRO A 300 -5.38 21.15 5.74
CA PRO A 300 -4.71 21.15 4.44
C PRO A 300 -5.11 19.92 3.60
N PRO A 301 -5.43 20.12 2.32
CA PRO A 301 -5.80 19.02 1.43
C PRO A 301 -4.58 18.14 1.14
N ARG A 302 -4.83 16.84 0.94
CA ARG A 302 -3.87 15.85 0.44
C ARG A 302 -4.13 15.59 -1.04
N PHE A 303 -3.14 15.09 -1.74
CA PHE A 303 -3.29 14.68 -3.15
C PHE A 303 -4.41 13.63 -3.31
N GLU A 304 -4.57 12.75 -2.33
CA GLU A 304 -5.62 11.73 -2.31
C GLU A 304 -7.03 12.34 -2.25
N ASP A 305 -7.24 13.42 -1.48
CA ASP A 305 -8.53 14.11 -1.40
C ASP A 305 -8.95 14.64 -2.78
N ALA A 306 -8.01 15.27 -3.48
CA ALA A 306 -8.24 15.82 -4.82
C ALA A 306 -8.40 14.70 -5.87
N PHE A 307 -7.67 13.60 -5.73
CA PHE A 307 -7.79 12.45 -6.62
C PHE A 307 -9.17 11.80 -6.52
N VAL A 308 -9.65 11.56 -5.31
CA VAL A 308 -10.99 10.98 -5.09
C VAL A 308 -12.08 11.92 -5.58
N ASP A 309 -11.96 13.24 -5.32
CA ASP A 309 -12.89 14.27 -5.84
C ASP A 309 -12.95 14.25 -7.38
N MET A 310 -11.79 14.18 -8.05
CA MET A 310 -11.70 14.15 -9.51
C MET A 310 -12.38 12.90 -10.12
N LEU A 311 -12.35 11.78 -9.42
CA LEU A 311 -13.00 10.53 -9.87
C LEU A 311 -14.50 10.50 -9.54
N GLY A 312 -15.05 11.55 -8.95
CA GLY A 312 -16.48 11.66 -8.63
C GLY A 312 -16.87 11.22 -7.23
N GLY A 313 -15.88 11.01 -6.36
CA GLY A 313 -16.08 10.65 -4.94
C GLY A 313 -15.73 9.21 -4.59
N GLY A 314 -15.80 8.91 -3.30
CA GLY A 314 -15.58 7.58 -2.74
C GLY A 314 -16.79 6.64 -2.94
N PRO A 315 -16.65 5.36 -2.52
CA PRO A 315 -17.67 4.31 -2.75
C PRO A 315 -18.94 4.45 -1.87
N GLY A 316 -19.08 5.53 -1.09
CA GLY A 316 -20.18 5.73 -0.14
C GLY A 316 -19.98 5.01 1.19
N GLY A 317 -20.93 5.22 2.13
CA GLY A 317 -20.77 4.78 3.53
C GLY A 317 -21.32 3.39 3.84
N ARG A 318 -22.25 2.85 3.06
CA ARG A 318 -22.96 1.62 3.37
C ARG A 318 -22.24 0.37 2.88
N SER A 319 -21.95 -0.52 3.82
CA SER A 319 -21.40 -1.84 3.49
C SER A 319 -22.52 -2.86 3.31
N ARG A 320 -22.83 -3.24 2.07
CA ARG A 320 -23.77 -4.33 1.78
C ARG A 320 -23.34 -5.65 2.44
N LEU A 321 -22.04 -5.88 2.59
CA LEU A 321 -21.50 -7.03 3.30
C LEU A 321 -21.90 -7.01 4.78
N ALA A 322 -21.80 -5.86 5.45
CA ALA A 322 -22.17 -5.72 6.84
C ALA A 322 -23.68 -5.88 7.08
N GLU A 323 -24.53 -5.46 6.14
CA GLU A 323 -25.99 -5.64 6.23
C GLU A 323 -26.37 -7.11 6.31
N THR A 324 -25.64 -7.99 5.65
CA THR A 324 -25.86 -9.44 5.60
C THR A 324 -25.13 -10.23 6.67
N GLN A 325 -24.22 -9.57 7.41
CA GLN A 325 -23.43 -10.20 8.46
C GLN A 325 -24.24 -10.39 9.75
N ARG A 326 -24.11 -11.56 10.37
CA ARG A 326 -24.63 -11.82 11.70
C ARG A 326 -24.00 -10.85 12.72
N ALA A 327 -24.82 -10.28 13.60
CA ALA A 327 -24.32 -9.46 14.70
C ALA A 327 -23.76 -10.36 15.81
N PHE A 328 -22.59 -9.97 16.34
CA PHE A 328 -21.99 -10.58 17.51
C PHE A 328 -22.09 -9.62 18.69
N THR A 329 -22.85 -9.99 19.71
CA THR A 329 -22.96 -9.19 20.94
C THR A 329 -21.74 -9.42 21.82
N ALA A 330 -21.27 -8.36 22.46
CA ALA A 330 -20.21 -8.47 23.47
C ALA A 330 -20.76 -9.21 24.70
N GLU A 331 -20.30 -10.43 24.93
CA GLU A 331 -20.28 -10.96 26.29
C GLU A 331 -19.20 -10.16 27.03
N ALA A 332 -19.65 -9.25 27.88
CA ALA A 332 -18.80 -8.34 28.62
C ALA A 332 -17.81 -9.13 29.48
N ALA A 333 -16.54 -9.06 29.22
CA ALA A 333 -15.38 -9.24 30.10
C ALA A 333 -14.18 -10.00 29.53
N ARG A 334 -14.27 -10.72 28.40
CA ARG A 334 -13.10 -11.47 27.90
C ARG A 334 -12.66 -10.97 26.53
N PRO A 335 -11.34 -10.75 26.34
CA PRO A 335 -10.80 -10.47 25.02
C PRO A 335 -11.11 -11.62 24.05
N VAL A 336 -11.36 -11.28 22.78
CA VAL A 336 -11.59 -12.26 21.71
C VAL A 336 -10.27 -12.84 21.20
N ILE A 337 -9.20 -12.03 21.22
CA ILE A 337 -7.84 -12.47 20.90
C ILE A 337 -6.94 -12.14 22.09
N GLU A 338 -6.17 -13.12 22.56
CA GLU A 338 -5.16 -12.94 23.61
C GLU A 338 -3.82 -13.48 23.12
N ALA A 339 -2.77 -12.70 23.29
CA ALA A 339 -1.37 -13.08 23.12
C ALA A 339 -0.64 -12.82 24.43
N ARG A 340 -0.02 -13.83 25.03
CA ARG A 340 0.70 -13.72 26.30
C ARG A 340 2.09 -14.32 26.16
N GLY A 341 3.11 -13.46 26.06
CA GLY A 341 4.50 -13.86 25.92
C GLY A 341 4.77 -14.71 24.68
N LEU A 342 4.01 -14.51 23.58
CA LEU A 342 4.16 -15.30 22.37
C LEU A 342 5.57 -15.17 21.80
N THR A 343 6.26 -16.30 21.73
CA THR A 343 7.64 -16.37 21.27
C THR A 343 7.79 -17.42 20.17
N LYS A 344 8.51 -17.10 19.11
CA LYS A 344 8.88 -18.05 18.05
C LYS A 344 10.36 -17.97 17.73
N ARG A 345 11.01 -19.14 17.85
CA ARG A 345 12.41 -19.34 17.49
C ARG A 345 12.51 -20.28 16.30
N PHE A 346 13.45 -19.98 15.40
CA PHE A 346 13.87 -20.83 14.28
C PHE A 346 15.39 -21.05 14.42
N GLY A 347 15.78 -22.16 15.03
CA GLY A 347 17.15 -22.36 15.49
C GLY A 347 17.56 -21.24 16.47
N ASP A 348 18.66 -20.56 16.21
CA ASP A 348 19.16 -19.46 17.02
C ASP A 348 18.45 -18.11 16.75
N PHE A 349 17.66 -18.03 15.68
CA PHE A 349 16.94 -16.81 15.34
C PHE A 349 15.58 -16.71 16.03
N THR A 350 15.37 -15.62 16.78
CA THR A 350 14.09 -15.31 17.42
C THR A 350 13.29 -14.35 16.54
N ALA A 351 12.25 -14.86 15.88
CA ALA A 351 11.41 -14.09 14.95
C ALA A 351 10.29 -13.30 15.66
N ALA A 352 9.85 -13.77 16.83
CA ALA A 352 8.93 -13.07 17.74
C ALA A 352 9.38 -13.38 19.17
N ASP A 353 9.45 -12.37 20.04
CA ASP A 353 9.96 -12.45 21.39
C ASP A 353 8.99 -11.81 22.38
N SER A 354 8.34 -12.65 23.16
CA SER A 354 7.47 -12.27 24.30
C SER A 354 6.35 -11.29 23.92
N ILE A 355 5.76 -11.43 22.71
CA ILE A 355 4.66 -10.57 22.26
C ILE A 355 3.44 -10.73 23.16
N THR A 356 2.95 -9.62 23.71
CA THR A 356 1.81 -9.61 24.65
C THR A 356 0.84 -8.49 24.31
N PHE A 357 -0.41 -8.83 24.04
CA PHE A 357 -1.55 -7.93 23.87
C PHE A 357 -2.88 -8.69 23.99
N ASP A 358 -3.96 -7.96 24.15
CA ASP A 358 -5.33 -8.44 24.11
C ASP A 358 -6.18 -7.60 23.17
N ILE A 359 -7.20 -8.20 22.55
CA ILE A 359 -8.11 -7.52 21.63
C ILE A 359 -9.54 -7.84 22.04
N PRO A 360 -10.31 -6.84 22.49
CA PRO A 360 -11.73 -7.00 22.79
C PRO A 360 -12.56 -7.19 21.53
N ARG A 361 -13.82 -7.55 21.69
CA ARG A 361 -14.76 -7.74 20.59
C ARG A 361 -15.07 -6.41 19.89
N GLY A 362 -15.14 -6.46 18.55
CA GLY A 362 -15.49 -5.29 17.75
C GLY A 362 -14.38 -4.24 17.68
N GLU A 363 -13.12 -4.65 17.77
CA GLU A 363 -11.96 -3.79 17.63
C GLU A 363 -11.18 -4.13 16.35
N ILE A 364 -10.62 -3.13 15.68
CA ILE A 364 -9.59 -3.27 14.66
C ILE A 364 -8.23 -3.06 15.33
N PHE A 365 -7.44 -4.11 15.39
CA PHE A 365 -6.10 -4.07 15.97
C PHE A 365 -5.03 -4.23 14.90
N GLY A 366 -4.09 -3.29 14.85
CA GLY A 366 -2.99 -3.27 13.88
C GLY A 366 -1.69 -3.86 14.44
N LEU A 367 -1.07 -4.78 13.70
CA LEU A 367 0.34 -5.14 13.88
C LEU A 367 1.19 -4.35 12.87
N LEU A 368 1.85 -3.31 13.33
CA LEU A 368 2.62 -2.38 12.51
C LEU A 368 4.12 -2.68 12.68
N GLY A 369 4.92 -2.46 11.65
CA GLY A 369 6.39 -2.65 11.74
C GLY A 369 7.04 -2.85 10.39
N PRO A 370 8.37 -2.73 10.30
CA PRO A 370 9.10 -2.94 9.05
C PRO A 370 9.06 -4.40 8.59
N ASN A 371 9.52 -4.63 7.36
CA ASN A 371 9.65 -5.98 6.81
C ASN A 371 10.65 -6.80 7.66
N GLY A 372 10.27 -8.04 7.98
CA GLY A 372 11.10 -8.90 8.83
C GLY A 372 10.99 -8.62 10.34
N ALA A 373 10.17 -7.66 10.78
CA ALA A 373 10.00 -7.33 12.19
C ALA A 373 9.34 -8.43 13.05
N GLY A 374 8.74 -9.46 12.43
CA GLY A 374 8.05 -10.54 13.16
C GLY A 374 6.52 -10.48 13.08
N LYS A 375 5.92 -9.48 12.37
CA LYS A 375 4.47 -9.33 12.20
C LYS A 375 3.78 -10.61 11.71
N SER A 376 4.17 -11.09 10.52
CA SER A 376 3.57 -12.28 9.92
C SER A 376 3.85 -13.55 10.73
N THR A 377 4.93 -13.60 11.50
CA THR A 377 5.21 -14.71 12.43
C THR A 377 4.21 -14.71 13.58
N THR A 378 4.01 -13.56 14.23
CA THR A 378 3.02 -13.36 15.31
C THR A 378 1.61 -13.66 14.82
N PHE A 379 1.29 -13.13 13.66
CA PHE A 379 0.01 -13.34 12.99
C PHE A 379 -0.27 -14.83 12.71
N LYS A 380 0.69 -15.56 12.12
CA LYS A 380 0.54 -17.01 11.87
C LYS A 380 0.43 -17.84 13.14
N MET A 381 1.08 -17.42 14.23
CA MET A 381 0.89 -18.07 15.53
C MET A 381 -0.55 -17.91 16.01
N LEU A 382 -1.13 -16.71 15.91
CA LEU A 382 -2.51 -16.43 16.31
C LEU A 382 -3.56 -17.05 15.38
N CYS A 383 -3.25 -17.27 14.10
CA CYS A 383 -4.09 -18.07 13.20
C CYS A 383 -4.03 -19.59 13.48
N GLY A 384 -3.20 -20.05 14.41
CA GLY A 384 -2.96 -21.48 14.61
C GLY A 384 -2.27 -22.18 13.44
N LEU A 385 -1.60 -21.43 12.55
CA LEU A 385 -0.83 -21.93 11.42
C LEU A 385 0.63 -22.19 11.78
N LEU A 386 1.11 -21.59 12.87
CA LEU A 386 2.47 -21.72 13.37
C LEU A 386 2.46 -21.95 14.87
N LYS A 387 3.02 -23.09 15.32
CA LYS A 387 3.10 -23.37 16.75
C LYS A 387 4.13 -22.45 17.42
N PRO A 388 3.78 -21.72 18.50
CA PRO A 388 4.73 -20.93 19.26
C PRO A 388 5.79 -21.82 19.94
N SER A 389 6.98 -21.29 20.14
CA SER A 389 8.05 -21.92 20.92
C SER A 389 7.85 -21.73 22.43
N ALA A 390 7.24 -20.60 22.84
CA ALA A 390 6.83 -20.30 24.21
C ALA A 390 5.64 -19.32 24.21
N GLY A 391 5.02 -19.17 25.37
CA GLY A 391 3.85 -18.29 25.54
C GLY A 391 2.53 -18.96 25.14
N GLU A 392 1.44 -18.19 25.24
CA GLU A 392 0.08 -18.66 25.02
C GLU A 392 -0.68 -17.72 24.08
N GLY A 393 -1.49 -18.31 23.20
CA GLY A 393 -2.42 -17.58 22.34
C GLY A 393 -3.83 -18.16 22.46
N ARG A 394 -4.84 -17.28 22.53
CA ARG A 394 -6.26 -17.66 22.48
C ARG A 394 -6.97 -16.84 21.42
N VAL A 395 -7.88 -17.48 20.69
CA VAL A 395 -8.72 -16.82 19.68
C VAL A 395 -10.14 -17.37 19.81
N ALA A 396 -11.13 -16.51 19.89
CA ALA A 396 -12.54 -16.85 20.08
C ALA A 396 -12.77 -17.80 21.28
N GLY A 397 -11.97 -17.63 22.35
CA GLY A 397 -12.02 -18.46 23.57
C GLY A 397 -11.22 -19.77 23.50
N PHE A 398 -10.72 -20.19 22.34
CA PHE A 398 -9.96 -21.43 22.13
C PHE A 398 -8.46 -21.24 22.38
N ASP A 399 -7.83 -22.19 23.10
CA ASP A 399 -6.37 -22.22 23.28
C ASP A 399 -5.71 -22.82 22.02
N LEU A 400 -4.89 -22.02 21.34
CA LEU A 400 -4.26 -22.40 20.06
C LEU A 400 -3.26 -23.56 20.17
N ARG A 401 -2.86 -23.96 21.38
CA ARG A 401 -2.01 -25.14 21.59
C ARG A 401 -2.79 -26.45 21.53
N ARG A 402 -4.09 -26.41 21.86
CA ARG A 402 -4.97 -27.58 21.99
C ARG A 402 -6.06 -27.61 20.95
N ASP A 403 -6.71 -26.47 20.72
CA ASP A 403 -7.96 -26.33 19.98
C ASP A 403 -7.79 -25.46 18.71
N ALA A 404 -6.61 -25.53 18.06
CA ALA A 404 -6.30 -24.69 16.91
C ALA A 404 -7.24 -24.93 15.71
N ALA A 405 -7.81 -26.12 15.58
CA ALA A 405 -8.75 -26.45 14.51
C ALA A 405 -10.10 -25.73 14.72
N GLU A 406 -10.62 -25.78 15.96
CA GLU A 406 -11.85 -25.11 16.37
C GLU A 406 -11.72 -23.58 16.25
N ALA A 407 -10.57 -23.03 16.68
CA ALA A 407 -10.25 -21.62 16.49
C ALA A 407 -10.31 -21.22 14.99
N ARG A 408 -9.70 -22.03 14.11
CA ARG A 408 -9.71 -21.74 12.65
C ARG A 408 -11.11 -21.76 12.03
N ASN A 409 -12.04 -22.54 12.56
CA ASN A 409 -13.43 -22.53 12.09
C ASN A 409 -14.20 -21.25 12.46
N ARG A 410 -13.66 -20.44 13.40
CA ARG A 410 -14.25 -19.17 13.84
C ARG A 410 -13.61 -17.94 13.22
N LEU A 411 -12.53 -18.12 12.48
CA LEU A 411 -11.79 -17.03 11.89
C LEU A 411 -11.84 -17.05 10.35
N GLY A 412 -11.94 -15.89 9.75
CA GLY A 412 -11.64 -15.65 8.34
C GLY A 412 -10.18 -15.24 8.20
N TYR A 413 -9.51 -15.70 7.15
CA TYR A 413 -8.10 -15.46 6.93
C TYR A 413 -7.84 -14.96 5.51
N MET A 414 -7.18 -13.83 5.41
CA MET A 414 -6.69 -13.26 4.14
C MET A 414 -5.17 -13.12 4.22
N ALA A 415 -4.45 -13.92 3.43
CA ALA A 415 -2.99 -13.90 3.41
C ALA A 415 -2.43 -12.83 2.49
N GLN A 416 -1.23 -12.34 2.78
CA GLN A 416 -0.47 -11.35 2.01
C GLN A 416 -0.28 -11.76 0.54
N LYS A 417 0.16 -13.00 0.29
CA LYS A 417 0.12 -13.60 -1.05
C LYS A 417 -1.21 -14.30 -1.15
N PHE A 418 -2.11 -13.78 -1.97
CA PHE A 418 -3.49 -14.26 -2.07
C PHE A 418 -3.56 -15.78 -1.91
N SER A 419 -4.33 -16.22 -0.90
CA SER A 419 -4.64 -17.64 -0.68
C SER A 419 -5.50 -18.22 -1.81
N LEU A 420 -5.74 -17.45 -2.86
CA LEU A 420 -6.53 -17.84 -4.02
C LEU A 420 -5.79 -18.87 -4.87
N TYR A 421 -6.54 -19.82 -5.37
CA TYR A 421 -6.04 -20.76 -6.38
C TYR A 421 -6.08 -20.05 -7.74
N GLY A 422 -4.90 -19.66 -8.24
CA GLY A 422 -4.76 -18.84 -9.45
C GLY A 422 -5.38 -19.47 -10.69
N ASP A 423 -5.30 -20.79 -10.83
CA ASP A 423 -5.85 -21.53 -11.96
C ASP A 423 -7.34 -21.82 -11.86
N LEU A 424 -7.95 -21.61 -10.70
CA LEU A 424 -9.39 -21.70 -10.52
C LEU A 424 -10.05 -20.38 -10.89
N SER A 425 -11.27 -20.46 -11.42
CA SER A 425 -12.09 -19.26 -11.68
C SER A 425 -12.57 -18.62 -10.38
N VAL A 426 -13.16 -17.42 -10.48
CA VAL A 426 -13.78 -16.71 -9.36
C VAL A 426 -14.76 -17.62 -8.62
N ILE A 427 -15.72 -18.21 -9.34
CA ILE A 427 -16.73 -19.08 -8.73
C ILE A 427 -16.15 -20.36 -8.17
N GLN A 428 -15.13 -20.92 -8.81
CA GLN A 428 -14.46 -22.12 -8.32
C GLN A 428 -13.71 -21.83 -7.02
N ASN A 429 -13.06 -20.68 -6.88
CA ASN A 429 -12.44 -20.25 -5.62
C ASN A 429 -13.50 -20.11 -4.51
N LEU A 430 -14.61 -19.40 -4.76
CA LEU A 430 -15.70 -19.28 -3.77
C LEU A 430 -16.26 -20.65 -3.37
N ASN A 431 -16.46 -21.55 -4.32
CA ASN A 431 -16.91 -22.93 -4.06
C ASN A 431 -15.91 -23.73 -3.22
N PHE A 432 -14.62 -23.58 -3.49
CA PHE A 432 -13.56 -24.24 -2.75
C PHE A 432 -13.55 -23.76 -1.29
N PHE A 433 -13.48 -22.45 -1.05
CA PHE A 433 -13.45 -21.89 0.31
C PHE A 433 -14.73 -22.17 1.08
N ALA A 434 -15.90 -22.11 0.43
CA ALA A 434 -17.16 -22.53 1.06
C ALA A 434 -17.09 -23.98 1.58
N GLY A 435 -16.48 -24.87 0.80
CA GLY A 435 -16.25 -26.25 1.23
C GLY A 435 -15.26 -26.38 2.38
N VAL A 436 -14.15 -25.62 2.35
CA VAL A 436 -13.14 -25.59 3.43
C VAL A 436 -13.78 -25.16 4.75
N TYR A 437 -14.68 -24.18 4.74
CA TYR A 437 -15.42 -23.70 5.92
C TYR A 437 -16.67 -24.52 6.24
N GLY A 438 -16.86 -25.69 5.61
CA GLY A 438 -17.96 -26.62 5.93
C GLY A 438 -19.33 -26.18 5.44
N LEU A 439 -19.43 -25.19 4.56
CA LEU A 439 -20.70 -24.78 3.96
C LEU A 439 -21.17 -25.83 2.94
N SER A 440 -22.43 -26.23 3.00
CA SER A 440 -23.01 -27.23 2.12
C SER A 440 -24.47 -26.90 1.73
N GLY A 441 -24.95 -27.58 0.70
CA GLY A 441 -26.37 -27.52 0.28
C GLY A 441 -26.85 -26.12 -0.09
N ALA A 442 -28.03 -25.74 0.43
CA ALA A 442 -28.69 -24.47 0.14
C ALA A 442 -27.89 -23.27 0.69
N ARG A 443 -27.36 -23.38 1.93
CA ARG A 443 -26.58 -22.31 2.57
C ARG A 443 -25.31 -21.99 1.79
N LYS A 444 -24.63 -23.00 1.24
CA LYS A 444 -23.45 -22.78 0.39
C LYS A 444 -23.81 -21.94 -0.84
N ARG A 445 -24.88 -22.29 -1.54
CA ARG A 445 -25.35 -21.56 -2.73
C ARG A 445 -25.70 -20.12 -2.38
N GLU A 446 -26.56 -19.94 -1.37
CA GLU A 446 -26.98 -18.62 -0.89
C GLU A 446 -25.79 -17.69 -0.58
N ARG A 447 -24.79 -18.20 0.14
CA ARG A 447 -23.61 -17.39 0.51
C ARG A 447 -22.74 -17.06 -0.72
N ILE A 448 -22.58 -17.98 -1.66
CA ILE A 448 -21.82 -17.74 -2.89
C ILE A 448 -22.54 -16.71 -3.78
N ASP A 449 -23.86 -16.85 -3.95
CA ASP A 449 -24.66 -15.91 -4.73
C ASP A 449 -24.60 -14.51 -4.13
N LEU A 450 -24.68 -14.42 -2.81
CA LEU A 450 -24.58 -13.17 -2.07
C LEU A 450 -23.19 -12.50 -2.26
N MET A 451 -22.09 -13.26 -2.14
CA MET A 451 -20.74 -12.72 -2.39
C MET A 451 -20.56 -12.28 -3.85
N THR A 452 -21.11 -13.05 -4.78
CA THR A 452 -21.08 -12.71 -6.20
C THR A 452 -21.83 -11.40 -6.49
N GLU A 453 -22.91 -11.14 -5.78
CA GLU A 453 -23.68 -9.90 -5.91
C GLU A 453 -22.99 -8.72 -5.23
N ILE A 454 -22.51 -8.87 -3.98
CA ILE A 454 -21.91 -7.79 -3.20
C ILE A 454 -20.63 -7.26 -3.88
N PHE A 455 -19.79 -8.17 -4.38
CA PHE A 455 -18.49 -7.83 -4.98
C PHE A 455 -18.51 -7.72 -6.51
N ASP A 456 -19.70 -7.76 -7.13
CA ASP A 456 -19.92 -7.64 -8.59
C ASP A 456 -19.11 -8.63 -9.43
N PHE A 457 -19.11 -9.92 -9.04
CA PHE A 457 -18.38 -10.96 -9.76
C PHE A 457 -19.12 -11.57 -10.95
N ARG A 458 -20.36 -11.16 -11.25
CA ARG A 458 -21.19 -11.79 -12.29
C ARG A 458 -20.52 -11.77 -13.67
N SER A 459 -19.92 -10.64 -14.04
CA SER A 459 -19.27 -10.44 -15.34
C SER A 459 -17.93 -11.18 -15.50
N ILE A 460 -17.30 -11.54 -14.37
CA ILE A 460 -15.97 -12.18 -14.33
C ILE A 460 -15.99 -13.57 -13.69
N HIS A 461 -17.19 -14.12 -13.51
CA HIS A 461 -17.46 -15.37 -12.82
C HIS A 461 -16.56 -16.55 -13.24
N ASP A 462 -16.30 -16.69 -14.56
CA ASP A 462 -15.49 -17.77 -15.13
C ASP A 462 -14.03 -17.39 -15.36
N MET A 463 -13.64 -16.14 -15.04
CA MET A 463 -12.26 -15.68 -15.21
C MET A 463 -11.35 -16.33 -14.17
N SER A 464 -10.16 -16.81 -14.60
CA SER A 464 -9.15 -17.36 -13.70
C SER A 464 -8.65 -16.32 -12.73
N ALA A 465 -8.49 -16.68 -11.45
CA ALA A 465 -8.05 -15.74 -10.42
C ALA A 465 -6.66 -15.13 -10.70
N LYS A 466 -5.76 -15.85 -11.40
CA LYS A 466 -4.45 -15.31 -11.80
C LYS A 466 -4.55 -14.14 -12.77
N ASP A 467 -5.59 -14.10 -13.60
CA ASP A 467 -5.77 -13.10 -14.66
C ASP A 467 -6.55 -11.86 -14.17
N LEU A 468 -7.10 -11.89 -12.94
CA LEU A 468 -7.78 -10.75 -12.34
C LEU A 468 -6.80 -9.60 -12.06
N PRO A 469 -7.22 -8.34 -12.26
CA PRO A 469 -6.56 -7.17 -11.67
C PRO A 469 -6.43 -7.30 -10.14
N LEU A 470 -5.44 -6.61 -9.56
CA LEU A 470 -5.13 -6.72 -8.13
C LEU A 470 -6.34 -6.40 -7.24
N GLY A 471 -7.06 -5.32 -7.49
CA GLY A 471 -8.25 -4.94 -6.72
C GLY A 471 -9.34 -6.01 -6.74
N LEU A 472 -9.56 -6.68 -7.88
CA LEU A 472 -10.52 -7.80 -7.97
C LEU A 472 -10.01 -9.06 -7.24
N LYS A 473 -8.70 -9.31 -7.23
CA LYS A 473 -8.11 -10.36 -6.38
C LYS A 473 -8.35 -10.10 -4.90
N GLN A 474 -8.22 -8.84 -4.48
CA GLN A 474 -8.49 -8.41 -3.11
C GLN A 474 -9.96 -8.64 -2.72
N ARG A 475 -10.90 -8.20 -3.57
CA ARG A 475 -12.33 -8.44 -3.35
C ARG A 475 -12.63 -9.93 -3.24
N LEU A 476 -12.07 -10.79 -4.12
CA LEU A 476 -12.26 -12.23 -4.09
C LEU A 476 -11.65 -12.87 -2.83
N ALA A 477 -10.49 -12.39 -2.38
CA ALA A 477 -9.85 -12.87 -1.16
C ALA A 477 -10.68 -12.51 0.08
N LEU A 478 -11.19 -11.26 0.16
CA LEU A 478 -12.09 -10.85 1.24
C LEU A 478 -13.39 -11.64 1.21
N ALA A 479 -14.06 -11.75 0.04
CA ALA A 479 -15.27 -12.53 -0.12
C ALA A 479 -15.08 -13.99 0.36
N SER A 480 -13.95 -14.61 0.00
CA SER A 480 -13.61 -15.97 0.43
C SER A 480 -13.41 -16.05 1.96
N ALA A 481 -12.78 -15.05 2.58
CA ALA A 481 -12.51 -15.02 4.02
C ALA A 481 -13.77 -14.82 4.86
N VAL A 482 -14.81 -14.18 4.32
CA VAL A 482 -16.06 -13.85 5.06
C VAL A 482 -17.24 -14.73 4.72
N LEU A 483 -17.09 -15.71 3.81
CA LEU A 483 -18.15 -16.62 3.36
C LEU A 483 -18.94 -17.27 4.50
N HIS A 484 -18.25 -17.72 5.54
CA HIS A 484 -18.81 -18.47 6.68
C HIS A 484 -19.20 -17.60 7.87
N GLU A 485 -19.23 -16.26 7.69
CA GLU A 485 -19.61 -15.27 8.71
C GLU A 485 -18.73 -15.37 9.99
N PRO A 486 -17.41 -15.22 9.87
CA PRO A 486 -16.50 -15.37 11.01
C PRO A 486 -16.72 -14.28 12.07
N GLU A 487 -16.46 -14.62 13.33
CA GLU A 487 -16.44 -13.64 14.42
C GLU A 487 -15.08 -12.93 14.58
N VAL A 488 -14.04 -13.48 13.97
CA VAL A 488 -12.69 -12.91 13.93
C VAL A 488 -12.18 -12.89 12.49
N LEU A 489 -11.58 -11.78 12.08
CA LEU A 489 -11.02 -11.64 10.75
C LEU A 489 -9.52 -11.29 10.85
N PHE A 490 -8.71 -12.09 10.20
CA PHE A 490 -7.27 -11.93 10.11
C PHE A 490 -6.88 -11.47 8.71
N LEU A 491 -6.26 -10.28 8.60
CA LEU A 491 -5.91 -9.62 7.34
C LEU A 491 -4.41 -9.35 7.30
N ASP A 492 -3.67 -10.04 6.43
CA ASP A 492 -2.22 -9.87 6.29
C ASP A 492 -1.92 -8.96 5.08
N GLU A 493 -1.60 -7.68 5.36
CA GLU A 493 -1.35 -6.62 4.37
C GLU A 493 -2.46 -6.51 3.31
N PRO A 494 -3.71 -6.30 3.71
CA PRO A 494 -4.87 -6.56 2.86
C PRO A 494 -5.00 -5.62 1.66
N THR A 495 -4.50 -4.38 1.70
CA THR A 495 -4.65 -3.41 0.60
C THR A 495 -3.31 -2.97 0.00
N SER A 496 -2.27 -3.83 0.15
CA SER A 496 -0.95 -3.56 -0.43
C SER A 496 -1.02 -3.51 -1.96
N GLY A 497 -0.57 -2.40 -2.55
CA GLY A 497 -0.57 -2.16 -4.00
C GLY A 497 -1.94 -1.84 -4.60
N VAL A 498 -3.00 -1.72 -3.80
CA VAL A 498 -4.36 -1.43 -4.28
C VAL A 498 -4.58 0.08 -4.40
N ASP A 499 -5.29 0.49 -5.42
CA ASP A 499 -5.65 1.89 -5.65
C ASP A 499 -6.53 2.48 -4.54
N PRO A 500 -6.55 3.81 -4.36
CA PRO A 500 -7.26 4.46 -3.26
C PRO A 500 -8.77 4.19 -3.22
N ILE A 501 -9.45 4.11 -4.35
CA ILE A 501 -10.92 3.88 -4.38
C ILE A 501 -11.22 2.46 -3.91
N THR A 502 -10.50 1.46 -4.42
CA THR A 502 -10.64 0.07 -3.98
C THR A 502 -10.26 -0.09 -2.51
N ARG A 503 -9.25 0.66 -2.03
CA ARG A 503 -8.88 0.71 -0.59
C ARG A 503 -10.02 1.27 0.26
N ARG A 504 -10.68 2.38 -0.16
CA ARG A 504 -11.86 2.96 0.52
C ARG A 504 -12.99 1.93 0.65
N GLU A 505 -13.32 1.25 -0.45
CA GLU A 505 -14.35 0.21 -0.47
C GLU A 505 -14.02 -0.93 0.50
N PHE A 506 -12.78 -1.42 0.47
CA PHE A 506 -12.31 -2.47 1.37
C PHE A 506 -12.50 -2.07 2.84
N TRP A 507 -12.03 -0.87 3.22
CA TRP A 507 -12.14 -0.38 4.60
C TRP A 507 -13.59 -0.05 5.00
N SER A 508 -14.46 0.36 4.06
CA SER A 508 -15.89 0.50 4.32
C SER A 508 -16.51 -0.85 4.72
N HIS A 509 -16.17 -1.94 4.02
CA HIS A 509 -16.61 -3.28 4.40
C HIS A 509 -16.08 -3.70 5.77
N ILE A 510 -14.81 -3.50 6.05
CA ILE A 510 -14.20 -3.83 7.36
C ILE A 510 -14.86 -3.05 8.49
N ASN A 511 -15.02 -1.75 8.35
CA ASN A 511 -15.69 -0.89 9.33
C ASN A 511 -17.11 -1.39 9.62
N GLY A 512 -17.88 -1.72 8.58
CA GLY A 512 -19.23 -2.25 8.73
C GLY A 512 -19.26 -3.61 9.44
N LEU A 513 -18.31 -4.51 9.19
CA LEU A 513 -18.20 -5.79 9.89
C LEU A 513 -17.89 -5.58 11.39
N VAL A 514 -17.03 -4.63 11.71
CA VAL A 514 -16.66 -4.31 13.09
C VAL A 514 -17.84 -3.72 13.86
N GLU A 515 -18.68 -2.89 13.23
CA GLU A 515 -19.94 -2.42 13.82
C GLU A 515 -20.93 -3.57 14.13
N LYS A 516 -20.81 -4.73 13.45
CA LYS A 516 -21.53 -5.97 13.76
C LYS A 516 -20.85 -6.83 14.83
N GLY A 517 -19.76 -6.35 15.42
CA GLY A 517 -19.02 -7.04 16.49
C GLY A 517 -17.98 -8.04 16.00
N VAL A 518 -17.62 -8.03 14.71
CA VAL A 518 -16.47 -8.79 14.19
C VAL A 518 -15.19 -8.14 14.71
N THR A 519 -14.26 -8.94 15.23
CA THR A 519 -12.94 -8.47 15.68
C THR A 519 -11.93 -8.65 14.57
N VAL A 520 -11.12 -7.64 14.29
CA VAL A 520 -10.18 -7.65 13.16
C VAL A 520 -8.75 -7.49 13.65
N LEU A 521 -7.88 -8.42 13.24
CA LEU A 521 -6.43 -8.28 13.37
C LEU A 521 -5.84 -8.04 11.98
N VAL A 522 -5.22 -6.89 11.78
CA VAL A 522 -4.58 -6.53 10.52
C VAL A 522 -3.07 -6.38 10.69
N THR A 523 -2.29 -6.92 9.75
CA THR A 523 -0.88 -6.53 9.61
C THR A 523 -0.77 -5.50 8.52
N THR A 524 0.03 -4.49 8.73
CA THR A 524 0.32 -3.50 7.70
C THR A 524 1.70 -2.86 7.89
N HIS A 525 2.24 -2.35 6.81
CA HIS A 525 3.36 -1.43 6.79
C HIS A 525 2.93 -0.06 6.22
N PHE A 526 1.65 0.12 5.89
CA PHE A 526 1.07 1.38 5.44
C PHE A 526 0.57 2.18 6.64
N MET A 527 1.06 3.40 6.74
CA MET A 527 0.73 4.27 7.86
C MET A 527 -0.71 4.75 7.83
N ASP A 528 -1.28 4.96 6.64
CA ASP A 528 -2.71 5.32 6.49
C ASP A 528 -3.65 4.20 6.95
N GLU A 529 -3.26 2.92 6.73
CA GLU A 529 -4.05 1.81 7.25
C GLU A 529 -4.04 1.74 8.78
N ALA A 530 -2.93 2.15 9.40
CA ALA A 530 -2.84 2.24 10.86
C ALA A 530 -3.86 3.24 11.44
N GLU A 531 -4.20 4.29 10.72
CA GLU A 531 -5.20 5.29 11.15
C GLU A 531 -6.63 4.73 11.25
N TYR A 532 -6.95 3.64 10.54
CA TYR A 532 -8.23 2.94 10.67
C TYR A 532 -8.32 2.04 11.91
N CYS A 533 -7.18 1.71 12.52
CA CYS A 533 -7.13 0.85 13.70
C CYS A 533 -7.61 1.59 14.96
N ASP A 534 -8.21 0.85 15.89
CA ASP A 534 -8.51 1.38 17.23
C ASP A 534 -7.24 1.40 18.09
N ARG A 535 -6.46 0.31 18.03
CA ARG A 535 -5.15 0.22 18.66
C ARG A 535 -4.16 -0.47 17.73
N ILE A 536 -2.89 -0.14 17.91
CA ILE A 536 -1.76 -0.72 17.17
C ILE A 536 -0.67 -1.18 18.13
N SER A 537 -0.06 -2.31 17.78
CA SER A 537 1.20 -2.75 18.36
C SER A 537 2.32 -2.58 17.32
N LEU A 538 3.29 -1.73 17.64
CA LEU A 538 4.46 -1.52 16.80
C LEU A 538 5.50 -2.61 17.09
N ILE A 539 5.71 -3.48 16.11
CA ILE A 539 6.66 -4.60 16.21
C ILE A 539 7.98 -4.21 15.55
N TYR A 540 9.07 -4.36 16.29
CA TYR A 540 10.42 -4.16 15.80
C TYR A 540 11.36 -5.23 16.35
N ARG A 541 12.18 -5.86 15.48
CA ARG A 541 13.12 -6.96 15.84
C ARG A 541 12.46 -8.06 16.71
N GLY A 542 11.23 -8.43 16.37
CA GLY A 542 10.49 -9.47 17.07
C GLY A 542 9.81 -9.02 18.37
N ARG A 543 9.93 -7.78 18.80
CA ARG A 543 9.36 -7.24 20.03
C ARG A 543 8.30 -6.17 19.80
N SER A 544 7.32 -6.07 20.67
CA SER A 544 6.39 -4.94 20.71
C SER A 544 7.08 -3.78 21.41
N ILE A 545 7.43 -2.72 20.65
CA ILE A 545 8.14 -1.54 21.19
C ILE A 545 7.18 -0.42 21.60
N ALA A 546 5.94 -0.43 21.10
CA ALA A 546 4.88 0.50 21.49
C ALA A 546 3.51 -0.15 21.28
N LEU A 547 2.55 0.20 22.15
CA LEU A 547 1.15 -0.21 22.09
C LEU A 547 0.27 0.99 22.47
N GLY A 548 -0.80 1.21 21.72
CA GLY A 548 -1.78 2.30 21.94
C GLY A 548 -2.57 2.64 20.70
N SER A 549 -3.40 3.68 20.75
CA SER A 549 -4.11 4.21 19.59
C SER A 549 -3.17 4.94 18.63
N PRO A 550 -3.57 5.16 17.35
CA PRO A 550 -2.79 5.98 16.41
C PRO A 550 -2.47 7.37 16.98
N ASP A 551 -3.45 8.02 17.62
CA ASP A 551 -3.26 9.36 18.19
C ASP A 551 -2.32 9.35 19.40
N GLU A 552 -2.36 8.32 20.25
CA GLU A 552 -1.38 8.13 21.32
C GLU A 552 0.04 7.94 20.78
N MET A 553 0.20 7.23 19.66
CA MET A 553 1.51 7.05 19.02
C MET A 553 2.05 8.38 18.49
N LYS A 554 1.21 9.16 17.79
CA LYS A 554 1.55 10.49 17.31
C LYS A 554 1.89 11.45 18.45
N ALA A 555 1.11 11.44 19.52
CA ALA A 555 1.34 12.29 20.70
C ALA A 555 2.68 12.02 21.39
N ARG A 556 3.20 10.77 21.37
CA ARG A 556 4.51 10.42 21.96
C ARG A 556 5.69 11.07 21.27
N VAL A 557 5.55 11.47 20.02
CA VAL A 557 6.62 12.03 19.19
C VAL A 557 6.40 13.50 18.85
N ALA A 558 5.24 14.03 19.19
CA ALA A 558 4.93 15.45 19.01
C ALA A 558 5.94 16.35 19.75
N SER A 559 6.43 17.38 19.08
CA SER A 559 7.41 18.33 19.59
C SER A 559 7.09 19.74 19.11
N LYS A 560 7.86 20.74 19.56
CA LYS A 560 7.70 22.13 19.08
C LYS A 560 7.99 22.25 17.58
N ASP A 561 8.93 21.44 17.07
CA ASP A 561 9.32 21.43 15.66
C ASP A 561 8.39 20.55 14.81
N LEU A 562 7.65 19.63 15.42
CA LEU A 562 6.71 18.72 14.79
C LEU A 562 5.42 18.64 15.64
N PRO A 563 4.57 19.68 15.61
CA PRO A 563 3.40 19.76 16.49
C PRO A 563 2.25 18.81 16.12
N ASP A 564 2.13 18.42 14.86
CA ASP A 564 1.10 17.51 14.33
C ASP A 564 1.78 16.39 13.49
N PRO A 565 2.45 15.41 14.14
CA PRO A 565 3.16 14.35 13.44
C PRO A 565 2.18 13.40 12.72
N THR A 566 2.60 12.92 11.56
CA THR A 566 1.92 11.83 10.85
C THR A 566 2.19 10.48 11.54
N MET A 567 1.42 9.46 11.21
CA MET A 567 1.72 8.08 11.67
C MET A 567 3.09 7.59 11.17
N GLU A 568 3.53 8.06 9.99
CA GLU A 568 4.85 7.72 9.48
C GLU A 568 5.97 8.37 10.30
N ASP A 569 5.79 9.62 10.73
CA ASP A 569 6.75 10.29 11.62
C ASP A 569 6.82 9.58 12.97
N ALA A 570 5.65 9.21 13.52
CA ALA A 570 5.57 8.46 14.77
C ALA A 570 6.28 7.10 14.67
N PHE A 571 6.05 6.38 13.58
CA PHE A 571 6.69 5.10 13.30
C PHE A 571 8.21 5.22 13.26
N VAL A 572 8.74 6.15 12.45
CA VAL A 572 10.19 6.34 12.27
C VAL A 572 10.85 6.75 13.59
N ALA A 573 10.26 7.72 14.32
CA ALA A 573 10.81 8.19 15.58
C ALA A 573 10.82 7.10 16.67
N LEU A 574 9.75 6.30 16.78
CA LEU A 574 9.66 5.21 17.76
C LEU A 574 10.66 4.09 17.46
N VAL A 575 10.88 3.75 16.18
CA VAL A 575 11.89 2.76 15.79
C VAL A 575 13.30 3.26 16.09
N GLN A 576 13.63 4.49 15.70
CA GLN A 576 14.94 5.10 15.99
C GLN A 576 15.19 5.21 17.49
N GLY A 577 14.18 5.58 18.27
CA GLY A 577 14.26 5.63 19.72
C GLY A 577 14.49 4.25 20.36
N SER A 578 13.97 3.17 19.76
CA SER A 578 14.23 1.80 20.20
C SER A 578 15.67 1.37 19.88
N GLU A 579 16.19 1.72 18.70
CA GLU A 579 17.58 1.43 18.32
C GLU A 579 18.59 2.16 19.22
N ALA A 580 18.34 3.42 19.55
CA ALA A 580 19.19 4.19 20.44
C ALA A 580 19.26 3.58 21.86
N LYS A 581 18.12 3.03 22.35
CA LYS A 581 18.06 2.34 23.66
C LYS A 581 18.78 0.99 23.66
N GLU A 582 18.83 0.28 22.54
CA GLU A 582 19.55 -0.99 22.41
C GLU A 582 21.06 -0.76 22.26
N ALA A 583 21.48 0.39 21.73
CA ALA A 583 22.88 0.76 21.54
C ALA A 583 23.54 1.36 22.80
N ALA A 584 22.74 1.87 23.75
CA ALA A 584 23.16 2.42 25.06
C ALA A 584 23.21 1.33 26.13
#